data_89783f49c36430927290149b45bc1af2
#
_entry.id   89783f49c36430927290149b45bc1af2
#
_cell.length_a   1.000
_cell.length_b   1.000
_cell.length_c   1.000
_cell.angle_alpha   90.00
_cell.angle_beta   90.00
_cell.angle_gamma   90.00
#
_symmetry.space_group_name_H-M   'P 1'
#
loop_
_entity.id
_entity.type
_entity.pdbx_description
1 polymer ?
#
loop_
_entity_poly.entity_id
_entity_poly.type
_entity_poly.pdbx_seq_one_letter_code
_entity_poly.pdbx_strand_id
1 'polypeptide(L)'
;HQYRAEVVRMKPTYFIEMTDTFGGEANYCWVNRFLVSASSPRGAMRRAAKHTGFNVRNVGCDRWDAVGACVCYFVEWVDPADIQSYRDKYSRIEVI
;
A
#
# COMPACT_ATOMS: atom_id res chain seq x y z
N HIS A 1 -23.09 10.24 19.16
CA HIS A 1 -23.29 8.82 19.38
C HIS A 1 -22.09 7.99 19.08
N GLN A 2 -22.03 6.83 19.70
CA GLN A 2 -20.93 5.91 19.52
C GLN A 2 -20.70 5.53 18.06
N TYR A 3 -21.75 5.18 17.34
CA TYR A 3 -21.65 4.80 15.95
C TYR A 3 -21.03 5.89 15.09
N ARG A 4 -21.48 7.12 15.26
CA ARG A 4 -20.92 8.27 14.53
C ARG A 4 -19.46 8.52 14.86
N ALA A 5 -19.10 8.39 16.14
CA ALA A 5 -17.72 8.57 16.57
C ALA A 5 -16.82 7.49 15.98
N GLU A 6 -17.28 6.26 15.90
CA GLU A 6 -16.52 5.18 15.27
C GLU A 6 -16.30 5.42 13.79
N VAL A 7 -17.32 5.82 13.04
CA VAL A 7 -17.21 6.13 11.62
C VAL A 7 -16.20 7.25 11.39
N VAL A 8 -16.27 8.31 12.19
CA VAL A 8 -15.35 9.44 12.10
C VAL A 8 -13.91 9.04 12.41
N ARG A 9 -13.73 8.07 13.30
CA ARG A 9 -12.39 7.60 13.71
C ARG A 9 -11.81 6.56 12.77
N MET A 10 -12.60 5.99 11.89
CA MET A 10 -12.11 4.99 10.94
C MET A 10 -11.14 5.63 9.98
N LYS A 11 -9.96 5.04 9.90
CA LYS A 11 -8.94 5.47 8.94
C LYS A 11 -9.26 4.91 7.57
N PRO A 12 -8.90 5.64 6.52
CA PRO A 12 -8.95 5.09 5.16
C PRO A 12 -8.10 3.82 5.02
N THR A 13 -8.45 3.04 4.03
CA THR A 13 -7.67 1.86 3.63
C THR A 13 -6.97 2.14 2.31
N TYR A 14 -5.73 1.71 2.22
CA TYR A 14 -4.92 1.85 1.01
C TYR A 14 -4.47 0.47 0.55
N PHE A 15 -4.45 0.30 -0.76
CA PHE A 15 -3.88 -0.87 -1.40
C PHE A 15 -2.47 -0.53 -1.85
N ILE A 16 -1.50 -1.34 -1.44
CA ILE A 16 -0.11 -1.14 -1.82
C ILE A 16 0.36 -2.38 -2.57
N GLU A 17 0.92 -2.16 -3.74
CA GLU A 17 1.53 -3.18 -4.56
C GLU A 17 3.03 -2.93 -4.60
N MET A 18 3.81 -3.95 -4.22
CA MET A 18 5.26 -3.90 -4.18
C MET A 18 5.79 -4.88 -5.22
N THR A 19 6.70 -4.43 -6.07
CA THR A 19 7.29 -5.25 -7.11
C THR A 19 8.76 -4.91 -7.32
N ASP A 20 9.47 -5.81 -7.98
CA ASP A 20 10.83 -5.56 -8.42
C ASP A 20 10.88 -4.54 -9.55
N THR A 21 12.06 -3.95 -9.78
CA THR A 21 12.29 -3.06 -10.90
C THR A 21 13.39 -3.60 -11.80
N PHE A 22 13.29 -3.30 -13.09
CA PHE A 22 14.32 -3.58 -14.07
C PHE A 22 14.46 -2.35 -14.95
N GLY A 23 15.68 -1.81 -15.03
CA GLY A 23 15.91 -0.57 -15.77
C GLY A 23 15.16 0.61 -15.18
N GLY A 24 14.83 0.58 -13.89
CA GLY A 24 14.07 1.64 -13.22
C GLY A 24 12.56 1.51 -13.35
N GLU A 25 12.05 0.52 -14.06
CA GLU A 25 10.62 0.32 -14.27
C GLU A 25 10.12 -0.91 -13.54
N ALA A 26 8.85 -0.88 -13.13
CA ALA A 26 8.20 -2.02 -12.50
C ALA A 26 8.25 -3.23 -13.42
N ASN A 27 8.73 -4.35 -12.92
CA ASN A 27 9.00 -5.53 -13.73
C ASN A 27 8.04 -6.69 -13.47
N TYR A 28 7.42 -6.72 -12.31
CA TYR A 28 6.42 -7.73 -11.93
C TYR A 28 6.92 -9.19 -12.00
N CYS A 29 8.21 -9.42 -11.78
CA CYS A 29 8.76 -10.77 -11.60
C CYS A 29 8.17 -11.41 -10.34
N TRP A 30 7.97 -10.60 -9.31
CA TRP A 30 7.27 -10.96 -8.09
C TRP A 30 6.46 -9.77 -7.61
N VAL A 31 5.41 -10.04 -6.88
CA VAL A 31 4.53 -8.99 -6.35
C VAL A 31 4.10 -9.36 -4.94
N ASN A 32 4.20 -8.39 -4.03
CA ASN A 32 3.58 -8.46 -2.72
C ASN A 32 2.50 -7.39 -2.63
N ARG A 33 1.37 -7.74 -2.01
CA ARG A 33 0.22 -6.84 -1.92
C ARG A 33 -0.21 -6.68 -0.49
N PHE A 34 -0.55 -5.45 -0.12
CA PHE A 34 -0.93 -5.07 1.23
C PHE A 34 -2.20 -4.24 1.24
N LEU A 35 -3.04 -4.48 2.25
CA LEU A 35 -4.08 -3.54 2.64
C LEU A 35 -3.64 -2.86 3.93
N VAL A 36 -3.61 -1.55 3.92
CA VAL A 36 -3.06 -0.76 5.02
C VAL A 36 -4.08 0.27 5.46
N SER A 37 -4.41 0.28 6.74
CA SER A 37 -5.24 1.32 7.34
C SER A 37 -4.32 2.45 7.82
N ALA A 38 -4.52 3.65 7.28
CA ALA A 38 -3.70 4.81 7.63
C ALA A 38 -4.46 6.09 7.33
N SER A 39 -4.04 7.21 7.90
CA SER A 39 -4.71 8.49 7.69
C SER A 39 -4.33 9.18 6.38
N SER A 40 -3.28 8.70 5.70
CA SER A 40 -2.82 9.30 4.45
C SER A 40 -2.07 8.25 3.60
N PRO A 41 -1.93 8.49 2.28
CA PRO A 41 -1.12 7.62 1.43
C PRO A 41 0.33 7.51 1.91
N ARG A 42 0.91 8.62 2.35
CA ARG A 42 2.27 8.65 2.90
C ARG A 42 2.37 7.81 4.16
N GLY A 43 1.39 7.90 5.05
CA GLY A 43 1.35 7.09 6.25
C GLY A 43 1.23 5.60 5.94
N ALA A 44 0.40 5.25 4.98
CA ALA A 44 0.27 3.87 4.51
C ALA A 44 1.60 3.34 3.96
N MET A 45 2.28 4.16 3.14
CA MET A 45 3.57 3.78 2.57
C MET A 45 4.64 3.59 3.65
N ARG A 46 4.66 4.46 4.66
CA ARG A 46 5.60 4.33 5.77
C ARG A 46 5.42 3.01 6.51
N ARG A 47 4.18 2.58 6.71
CA ARG A 47 3.90 1.30 7.35
C ARG A 47 4.37 0.13 6.49
N ALA A 48 4.10 0.17 5.19
CA ALA A 48 4.55 -0.86 4.27
C ALA A 48 6.08 -0.90 4.18
N ALA A 49 6.74 0.24 4.14
CA ALA A 49 8.19 0.33 4.12
C ALA A 49 8.81 -0.29 5.38
N LYS A 50 8.26 0.04 6.54
CA LYS A 50 8.71 -0.53 7.81
C LYS A 50 8.50 -2.04 7.84
N HIS A 51 7.34 -2.50 7.36
CA HIS A 51 7.00 -3.91 7.33
C HIS A 51 7.93 -4.71 6.41
N THR A 52 8.30 -4.14 5.28
CA THR A 52 9.15 -4.79 4.26
C THR A 52 10.64 -4.53 4.46
N GLY A 53 11.02 -3.57 5.31
CA GLY A 53 12.39 -3.33 5.69
C GLY A 53 13.19 -2.42 4.76
N PHE A 54 12.53 -1.66 3.88
CA PHE A 54 13.20 -0.74 2.97
C PHE A 54 12.96 0.71 3.36
N ASN A 55 13.98 1.54 3.13
CA ASN A 55 13.79 2.98 3.09
C ASN A 55 13.24 3.35 1.72
N VAL A 56 12.28 4.27 1.68
CA VAL A 56 11.59 4.62 0.45
C VAL A 56 11.57 6.12 0.25
N ARG A 57 11.42 6.53 -1.02
CA ARG A 57 11.19 7.93 -1.39
C ARG A 57 10.09 8.00 -2.42
N ASN A 58 9.27 9.04 -2.36
CA ASN A 58 8.26 9.29 -3.37
C ASN A 58 8.93 9.82 -4.65
N VAL A 59 8.62 9.19 -5.77
CA VAL A 59 9.20 9.59 -7.07
C VAL A 59 8.17 10.19 -8.00
N GLY A 60 6.94 10.36 -7.53
CA GLY A 60 5.85 11.00 -8.27
C GLY A 60 4.54 10.31 -8.00
N CYS A 61 3.47 11.10 -7.89
CA CYS A 61 2.11 10.62 -7.67
C CYS A 61 2.03 9.51 -6.61
N ASP A 62 1.67 8.32 -7.03
CA ASP A 62 1.43 7.17 -6.17
C ASP A 62 2.61 6.19 -6.13
N ARG A 63 3.71 6.51 -6.80
CA ARG A 63 4.88 5.61 -6.86
C ARG A 63 5.95 6.00 -5.84
N TRP A 64 6.50 4.98 -5.20
CA TRP A 64 7.62 5.09 -4.27
C TRP A 64 8.70 4.09 -4.62
N ASP A 65 9.95 4.51 -4.60
CA ASP A 65 11.08 3.63 -4.87
C ASP A 65 11.84 3.33 -3.60
N ALA A 66 12.28 2.08 -3.45
CA ALA A 66 13.21 1.72 -2.38
C ALA A 66 14.57 2.35 -2.66
N VAL A 67 15.17 2.91 -1.62
CA VAL A 67 16.50 3.49 -1.72
C VAL A 67 17.52 2.36 -1.64
N GLY A 68 18.36 2.25 -2.67
CA GLY A 68 19.43 1.26 -2.71
C GLY A 68 18.97 -0.16 -3.04
N ALA A 69 17.77 -0.34 -3.57
CA ALA A 69 17.27 -1.64 -3.97
C ALA A 69 16.40 -1.51 -5.22
N CYS A 70 16.32 -2.59 -5.99
CA CYS A 70 15.51 -2.63 -7.22
C CYS A 70 14.06 -3.02 -6.88
N VAL A 71 13.38 -2.17 -6.13
CA VAL A 71 12.03 -2.39 -5.64
C VAL A 71 11.24 -1.09 -5.75
N CYS A 72 9.99 -1.18 -6.16
CA CYS A 72 9.08 -0.05 -6.12
C CYS A 72 7.73 -0.44 -5.54
N TYR A 73 6.98 0.58 -5.13
CA TYR A 73 5.67 0.44 -4.51
C TYR A 73 4.70 1.38 -5.19
N PHE A 74 3.45 0.93 -5.33
CA PHE A 74 2.35 1.78 -5.78
C PHE A 74 1.29 1.81 -4.69
N VAL A 75 0.78 3.00 -4.40
CA VAL A 75 -0.19 3.23 -3.33
C VAL A 75 -1.48 3.76 -3.95
N GLU A 76 -2.61 3.14 -3.64
CA GLU A 76 -3.89 3.67 -4.08
C GLU A 76 -4.91 3.63 -2.94
N TRP A 77 -5.78 4.63 -2.89
CA TRP A 77 -6.89 4.64 -1.96
C TRP A 77 -7.92 3.60 -2.36
N VAL A 78 -8.47 2.90 -1.37
CA VAL A 78 -9.50 1.89 -1.59
C VAL A 78 -10.82 2.39 -1.04
N ASP A 79 -11.85 2.41 -1.88
CA ASP A 79 -13.21 2.66 -1.40
C ASP A 79 -13.58 1.56 -0.40
N PRO A 80 -14.11 1.90 0.78
CA PRO A 80 -14.52 0.88 1.76
C PRO A 80 -15.42 -0.21 1.18
N ALA A 81 -16.26 0.12 0.20
CA ALA A 81 -17.12 -0.85 -0.46
C ALA A 81 -16.34 -1.89 -1.27
N ASP A 82 -15.09 -1.61 -1.65
CA ASP A 82 -14.27 -2.46 -2.52
C ASP A 82 -13.26 -3.31 -1.76
N ILE A 83 -13.12 -3.13 -0.45
CA ILE A 83 -12.12 -3.85 0.34
C ILE A 83 -12.24 -5.35 0.17
N GLN A 84 -13.46 -5.88 0.26
CA GLN A 84 -13.69 -7.32 0.13
C GLN A 84 -13.35 -7.80 -1.28
N SER A 85 -13.62 -6.99 -2.30
CA SER A 85 -13.27 -7.31 -3.69
C SER A 85 -11.76 -7.49 -3.87
N TYR A 86 -10.96 -6.64 -3.25
CA TYR A 86 -9.50 -6.78 -3.26
C TYR A 86 -9.07 -8.08 -2.61
N ARG A 87 -9.67 -8.42 -1.46
CA ARG A 87 -9.35 -9.65 -0.74
C ARG A 87 -9.74 -10.90 -1.52
N ASP A 88 -10.83 -10.83 -2.26
CA ASP A 88 -11.30 -11.94 -3.09
C ASP A 88 -10.43 -12.11 -4.34
N LYS A 89 -10.02 -10.99 -4.93
CA LYS A 89 -9.23 -10.99 -6.16
C LYS A 89 -7.79 -11.48 -5.95
N TYR A 90 -7.19 -11.14 -4.81
CA TYR A 90 -5.79 -11.43 -4.53
C TYR A 90 -5.67 -12.43 -3.38
N SER A 91 -5.30 -13.67 -3.67
CA SER A 91 -5.24 -14.75 -2.68
C SER A 91 -4.17 -14.54 -1.60
N ARG A 92 -3.18 -13.69 -1.85
CA ARG A 92 -2.07 -13.45 -0.94
C ARG A 92 -1.95 -11.98 -0.54
N ILE A 93 -3.07 -11.33 -0.35
CA ILE A 93 -3.04 -9.95 0.12
C ILE A 93 -2.86 -9.96 1.64
N GLU A 94 -1.89 -9.18 2.12
CA GLU A 94 -1.56 -9.09 3.53
C GLU A 94 -2.17 -7.82 4.13
N VAL A 95 -2.84 -7.97 5.27
CA VAL A 95 -3.42 -6.82 6.00
C VAL A 95 -2.42 -6.41 7.08
N ILE A 96 -1.96 -5.19 7.01
CA ILE A 96 -0.96 -4.67 7.97
C ILE A 96 -1.38 -3.35 8.60
#